data_c2980accd4f062ad486c0fe2b324d8b3
#
_entry.id   c2980accd4f062ad486c0fe2b324d8b3
#
_cell.length_a   1.000
_cell.length_b   1.000
_cell.length_c   1.000
_cell.angle_alpha   90.00
_cell.angle_beta   90.00
_cell.angle_gamma   90.00
#
_symmetry.space_group_name_H-M   'P 1'
#
loop_
_entity.id
_entity.type
_entity.pdbx_description
1 polymer ?
#
loop_
_entity_poly.entity_id
_entity_poly.type
_entity_poly.pdbx_seq_one_letter_code
_entity_poly.pdbx_strand_id
1 'polypeptide(L)'
;MNIIEMDRVTCMAQGDPQATPQDMPQTTAQGTVRCIPQGEKILDDVSLDVRQGECVLLCGPSGMGKTTLTKCINGLIPSFELGIGLVGAVRVCGLVPGTCETYELAKRVGSVFQNPKSQFYHLTSDDELVLGLENAGADVGRIERRRSEVVSEMGIQRLLHRDVSKMSGGEKQALAFASV
;
A
#
# COMPACT_ATOMS: atom_id res chain seq x y z
N MET A 1 -6.12 19.52 -5.26
CA MET A 1 -6.29 18.33 -6.13
C MET A 1 -6.39 17.13 -5.22
N ASN A 2 -7.40 16.27 -5.40
CA ASN A 2 -7.48 15.02 -4.63
C ASN A 2 -6.42 14.06 -5.15
N ILE A 3 -5.73 13.41 -4.23
CA ILE A 3 -4.75 12.36 -4.53
C ILE A 3 -5.31 10.97 -4.25
N ILE A 4 -6.32 10.86 -3.37
CA ILE A 4 -7.11 9.66 -3.14
C ILE A 4 -8.57 10.05 -3.26
N GLU A 5 -9.33 9.27 -4.02
CA GLU A 5 -10.77 9.39 -4.17
C GLU A 5 -11.38 7.99 -4.04
N MET A 6 -12.27 7.84 -3.09
CA MET A 6 -13.05 6.63 -2.89
C MET A 6 -14.53 6.99 -2.92
N ASP A 7 -15.31 6.36 -3.78
CA ASP A 7 -16.75 6.60 -3.91
C ASP A 7 -17.52 5.30 -3.68
N ARG A 8 -18.31 5.30 -2.61
CA ARG A 8 -19.20 4.21 -2.20
C ARG A 8 -18.53 2.83 -2.24
N VAL A 9 -17.34 2.75 -1.64
CA VAL A 9 -16.55 1.53 -1.62
C VAL A 9 -17.12 0.55 -0.61
N THR A 10 -17.46 -0.62 -1.09
CA THR A 10 -17.89 -1.76 -0.28
C THR A 10 -16.93 -2.92 -0.52
N CYS A 11 -16.37 -3.48 0.56
CA CYS A 11 -15.55 -4.69 0.51
C CYS A 11 -16.24 -5.82 1.26
N MET A 12 -16.28 -7.00 0.64
CA MET A 12 -16.91 -8.20 1.20
C MET A 12 -15.94 -9.37 1.17
N ALA A 13 -15.87 -10.13 2.26
CA ALA A 13 -15.18 -11.42 2.27
C ALA A 13 -15.95 -12.41 1.40
N GLN A 14 -15.25 -13.14 0.53
CA GLN A 14 -15.88 -14.22 -0.26
C GLN A 14 -16.12 -15.42 0.66
N GLY A 15 -17.36 -15.90 0.70
CA GLY A 15 -17.76 -17.01 1.57
C GLY A 15 -17.39 -18.41 1.08
N ASP A 16 -16.85 -18.57 -0.12
CA ASP A 16 -16.54 -19.89 -0.70
C ASP A 16 -15.16 -19.91 -1.38
N PRO A 17 -14.24 -20.78 -0.91
CA PRO A 17 -12.92 -20.96 -1.55
C PRO A 17 -12.98 -21.70 -2.91
N GLN A 18 -14.15 -22.10 -3.40
CA GLN A 18 -14.33 -22.76 -4.69
C GLN A 18 -14.85 -21.83 -5.81
N ALA A 19 -14.85 -20.52 -5.61
CA ALA A 19 -15.19 -19.57 -6.66
C ALA A 19 -14.27 -19.74 -7.88
N THR A 20 -14.88 -19.96 -9.04
CA THR A 20 -14.14 -20.16 -10.30
C THR A 20 -13.58 -18.82 -10.82
N PRO A 21 -12.55 -18.82 -11.71
CA PRO A 21 -12.01 -17.59 -12.32
C PRO A 21 -13.05 -16.73 -13.05
N GLN A 22 -14.23 -17.29 -13.36
CA GLN A 22 -15.34 -16.56 -13.97
C GLN A 22 -16.12 -15.68 -12.98
N ASP A 23 -15.97 -15.96 -11.69
CA ASP A 23 -16.60 -15.20 -10.59
C ASP A 23 -15.68 -14.08 -10.07
N MET A 24 -14.51 -13.89 -10.70
CA MET A 24 -13.57 -12.84 -10.31
C MET A 24 -14.10 -11.44 -10.64
N PRO A 25 -13.84 -10.46 -9.75
CA PRO A 25 -14.25 -9.07 -9.97
C PRO A 25 -13.61 -8.54 -11.26
N GLN A 26 -14.44 -8.08 -12.20
CA GLN A 26 -13.96 -7.37 -13.38
C GLN A 26 -14.01 -5.88 -13.11
N THR A 27 -12.86 -5.27 -13.04
CA THR A 27 -12.74 -3.82 -12.91
C THR A 27 -12.94 -3.18 -14.29
N THR A 28 -13.90 -2.28 -14.40
CA THR A 28 -14.11 -1.51 -15.63
C THR A 28 -13.09 -0.36 -15.72
N ALA A 29 -12.81 0.12 -16.94
CA ALA A 29 -11.94 1.28 -17.18
C ALA A 29 -12.39 2.56 -16.44
N GLN A 30 -13.63 2.60 -15.95
CA GLN A 30 -14.20 3.69 -15.13
C GLN A 30 -13.94 3.50 -13.63
N GLY A 31 -13.24 2.43 -13.21
CA GLY A 31 -12.91 2.15 -11.82
C GLY A 31 -14.05 1.54 -11.01
N THR A 32 -15.11 1.07 -11.67
CA THR A 32 -16.23 0.40 -11.00
C THR A 32 -16.04 -1.11 -11.07
N VAL A 33 -15.98 -1.78 -9.94
CA VAL A 33 -15.92 -3.23 -9.87
C VAL A 33 -17.34 -3.79 -9.80
N ARG A 34 -17.68 -4.71 -10.71
CA ARG A 34 -18.97 -5.41 -10.72
C ARG A 34 -18.75 -6.88 -10.38
N CYS A 35 -18.62 -7.16 -9.13
CA CYS A 35 -18.93 -8.49 -8.58
C CYS A 35 -19.52 -8.28 -7.21
N ILE A 36 -20.67 -8.83 -6.93
CA ILE A 36 -21.28 -8.81 -5.61
C ILE A 36 -20.95 -10.15 -4.96
N PRO A 37 -19.84 -10.26 -4.18
CA PRO A 37 -19.60 -11.46 -3.41
C PRO A 37 -20.69 -11.59 -2.36
N GLN A 38 -21.25 -12.78 -2.20
CA GLN A 38 -22.09 -13.08 -1.05
C GLN A 38 -21.17 -13.37 0.13
N GLY A 39 -21.05 -12.45 1.07
CA GLY A 39 -20.16 -12.59 2.22
C GLY A 39 -20.34 -11.50 3.26
N GLU A 40 -19.55 -11.58 4.32
CA GLU A 40 -19.54 -10.56 5.37
C GLU A 40 -18.95 -9.24 4.85
N LYS A 41 -19.66 -8.13 5.07
CA LYS A 41 -19.16 -6.80 4.70
C LYS A 41 -18.05 -6.38 5.67
N ILE A 42 -16.88 -6.07 5.10
CA ILE A 42 -15.73 -5.53 5.82
C ILE A 42 -15.74 -4.00 5.76
N LEU A 43 -16.07 -3.45 4.58
CA LEU A 43 -16.36 -2.04 4.35
C LEU A 43 -17.74 -1.93 3.74
N ASP A 44 -18.53 -0.93 4.15
CA ASP A 44 -19.89 -0.72 3.66
C ASP A 44 -20.10 0.74 3.28
N ASP A 45 -20.23 1.01 1.99
CA ASP A 45 -20.53 2.32 1.40
C ASP A 45 -19.58 3.46 1.87
N VAL A 46 -18.27 3.18 1.89
CA VAL A 46 -17.26 4.13 2.37
C VAL A 46 -16.87 5.09 1.26
N SER A 47 -16.99 6.40 1.51
CA SER A 47 -16.48 7.45 0.64
C SER A 47 -15.43 8.28 1.38
N LEU A 48 -14.31 8.56 0.71
CA LEU A 48 -13.17 9.28 1.27
C LEU A 48 -12.43 10.03 0.17
N ASP A 49 -12.20 11.32 0.39
CA ASP A 49 -11.33 12.14 -0.44
C ASP A 49 -10.15 12.63 0.39
N VAL A 50 -8.92 12.47 -0.15
CA VAL A 50 -7.70 12.99 0.46
C VAL A 50 -7.00 13.93 -0.52
N ARG A 51 -6.69 15.13 -0.07
CA ARG A 51 -6.01 16.16 -0.86
C ARG A 51 -4.50 16.07 -0.73
N GLN A 52 -3.80 16.59 -1.72
CA GLN A 52 -2.35 16.70 -1.66
C GLN A 52 -1.92 17.51 -0.43
N GLY A 53 -0.94 16.98 0.34
CA GLY A 53 -0.42 17.57 1.57
C GLY A 53 -1.30 17.34 2.80
N GLU A 54 -2.43 16.64 2.66
CA GLU A 54 -3.31 16.32 3.78
C GLU A 54 -2.79 15.11 4.56
N CYS A 55 -2.89 15.17 5.88
CA CYS A 55 -2.61 14.05 6.78
C CYS A 55 -3.93 13.55 7.36
N VAL A 56 -4.27 12.31 7.06
CA VAL A 56 -5.52 11.67 7.51
C VAL A 56 -5.22 10.60 8.54
N LEU A 57 -5.84 10.71 9.72
CA LEU A 57 -5.76 9.72 10.79
C LEU A 57 -7.00 8.82 10.77
N LEU A 58 -6.78 7.52 10.50
CA LEU A 58 -7.83 6.52 10.49
C LEU A 58 -7.89 5.79 11.84
N CYS A 59 -8.89 6.12 12.65
CA CYS A 59 -9.10 5.58 14.00
C CYS A 59 -10.30 4.62 14.06
N GLY A 60 -10.27 3.73 15.03
CA GLY A 60 -11.38 2.82 15.33
C GLY A 60 -10.90 1.49 15.95
N PRO A 61 -11.81 0.69 16.51
CA PRO A 61 -11.52 -0.63 17.06
C PRO A 61 -10.84 -1.58 16.07
N SER A 62 -10.20 -2.63 16.58
CA SER A 62 -9.65 -3.71 15.72
C SER A 62 -10.80 -4.41 14.98
N GLY A 63 -10.54 -4.86 13.76
CA GLY A 63 -11.53 -5.55 12.92
C GLY A 63 -12.47 -4.64 12.11
N MET A 64 -12.46 -3.31 12.30
CA MET A 64 -13.34 -2.37 11.59
C MET A 64 -12.91 -2.00 10.16
N GLY A 65 -12.15 -2.83 9.49
CA GLY A 65 -11.80 -2.62 8.08
C GLY A 65 -10.70 -1.57 7.79
N LYS A 66 -10.02 -0.98 8.80
CA LYS A 66 -8.97 0.03 8.56
C LYS A 66 -7.87 -0.46 7.62
N THR A 67 -7.36 -1.66 7.87
CA THR A 67 -6.34 -2.28 7.01
C THR A 67 -6.89 -2.61 5.63
N THR A 68 -8.14 -3.00 5.52
CA THR A 68 -8.81 -3.26 4.24
C THR A 68 -8.91 -1.99 3.41
N LEU A 69 -9.25 -0.86 4.04
CA LEU A 69 -9.27 0.44 3.38
C LEU A 69 -7.90 0.82 2.82
N THR A 70 -6.83 0.67 3.61
CA THR A 70 -5.47 0.95 3.13
C THR A 70 -5.03 0.01 2.01
N LYS A 71 -5.47 -1.25 2.04
CA LYS A 71 -5.23 -2.23 0.96
C LYS A 71 -5.97 -1.90 -0.33
N CYS A 72 -7.11 -1.23 -0.27
CA CYS A 72 -7.76 -0.69 -1.46
C CYS A 72 -6.95 0.45 -2.08
N ILE A 73 -6.34 1.29 -1.25
CA ILE A 73 -5.55 2.45 -1.70
C ILE A 73 -4.23 1.99 -2.34
N ASN A 74 -3.52 1.02 -1.75
CA ASN A 74 -2.24 0.55 -2.28
C ASN A 74 -2.38 -0.54 -3.35
N GLY A 75 -3.61 -0.91 -3.72
CA GLY A 75 -3.90 -1.84 -4.81
C GLY A 75 -3.74 -3.33 -4.46
N LEU A 76 -3.49 -3.68 -3.20
CA LEU A 76 -3.50 -5.08 -2.78
C LEU A 76 -4.90 -5.71 -2.93
N ILE A 77 -5.94 -4.90 -2.75
CA ILE A 77 -7.31 -5.21 -3.13
C ILE A 77 -7.64 -4.36 -4.36
N PRO A 78 -8.12 -4.95 -5.46
CA PRO A 78 -8.50 -6.35 -5.66
C PRO A 78 -7.38 -7.27 -6.20
N SER A 79 -6.16 -6.76 -6.44
CA SER A 79 -5.18 -7.44 -7.30
C SER A 79 -4.57 -8.71 -6.67
N PHE A 80 -4.38 -8.73 -5.35
CA PHE A 80 -3.67 -9.82 -4.65
C PHE A 80 -4.52 -10.52 -3.60
N GLU A 81 -5.50 -9.83 -3.03
CA GLU A 81 -6.39 -10.41 -2.01
C GLU A 81 -7.64 -10.98 -2.69
N LEU A 82 -7.48 -12.15 -3.32
CA LEU A 82 -8.53 -12.81 -4.11
C LEU A 82 -9.77 -13.20 -3.29
N GLY A 83 -9.65 -13.29 -1.97
CA GLY A 83 -10.78 -13.57 -1.06
C GLY A 83 -11.63 -12.35 -0.69
N ILE A 84 -11.33 -11.17 -1.24
CA ILE A 84 -12.07 -9.94 -0.95
C ILE A 84 -12.56 -9.30 -2.24
N GLY A 85 -13.89 -9.23 -2.38
CA GLY A 85 -14.53 -8.51 -3.47
C GLY A 85 -14.63 -7.02 -3.13
N LEU A 86 -14.43 -6.16 -4.14
CA LEU A 86 -14.55 -4.70 -4.04
C LEU A 86 -15.63 -4.20 -5.00
N VAL A 87 -16.52 -3.36 -4.52
CA VAL A 87 -17.55 -2.64 -5.28
C VAL A 87 -17.39 -1.16 -4.99
N GLY A 88 -17.65 -0.31 -5.97
CA GLY A 88 -17.44 1.15 -5.88
C GLY A 88 -16.22 1.59 -6.71
N ALA A 89 -15.78 2.82 -6.51
CA ALA A 89 -14.66 3.38 -7.26
C ALA A 89 -13.52 3.79 -6.32
N VAL A 90 -12.29 3.42 -6.68
CA VAL A 90 -11.06 3.87 -6.00
C VAL A 90 -10.14 4.46 -7.04
N ARG A 91 -9.66 5.69 -6.78
CA ARG A 91 -8.63 6.36 -7.58
C ARG A 91 -7.52 6.84 -6.68
N VAL A 92 -6.28 6.62 -7.09
CA VAL A 92 -5.09 7.04 -6.35
C VAL A 92 -4.13 7.71 -7.32
N CYS A 93 -3.88 8.99 -7.13
CA CYS A 93 -3.07 9.81 -8.04
C CYS A 93 -3.52 9.69 -9.52
N GLY A 94 -4.84 9.59 -9.76
CA GLY A 94 -5.44 9.39 -11.08
C GLY A 94 -5.40 7.97 -11.62
N LEU A 95 -4.72 7.04 -10.94
CA LEU A 95 -4.69 5.61 -11.27
C LEU A 95 -5.86 4.88 -10.59
N VAL A 96 -6.33 3.81 -11.24
CA VAL A 96 -7.37 2.94 -10.68
C VAL A 96 -6.72 1.62 -10.26
N PRO A 97 -6.61 1.32 -8.94
CA PRO A 97 -6.10 0.04 -8.46
C PRO A 97 -6.84 -1.13 -9.08
N GLY A 98 -6.09 -2.15 -9.53
CA GLY A 98 -6.65 -3.32 -10.21
C GLY A 98 -6.84 -3.18 -11.73
N THR A 99 -6.71 -1.97 -12.30
CA THR A 99 -6.68 -1.76 -13.76
C THR A 99 -5.33 -1.29 -14.27
N CYS A 100 -4.55 -0.63 -13.42
CA CYS A 100 -3.17 -0.26 -13.73
C CYS A 100 -2.19 -1.36 -13.29
N GLU A 101 -1.03 -1.35 -13.90
CA GLU A 101 0.06 -2.22 -13.47
C GLU A 101 0.51 -1.87 -12.04
N THR A 102 0.75 -2.88 -11.21
CA THR A 102 1.10 -2.69 -9.79
C THR A 102 2.34 -1.81 -9.60
N TYR A 103 3.33 -1.92 -10.49
CA TYR A 103 4.54 -1.10 -10.42
C TYR A 103 4.28 0.40 -10.69
N GLU A 104 3.24 0.74 -11.45
CA GLU A 104 2.85 2.14 -11.68
C GLU A 104 2.25 2.76 -10.42
N LEU A 105 1.40 2.00 -9.74
CA LEU A 105 0.83 2.41 -8.47
C LEU A 105 1.91 2.51 -7.37
N ALA A 106 2.84 1.54 -7.31
CA ALA A 106 3.95 1.53 -6.36
C ALA A 106 4.89 2.75 -6.49
N LYS A 107 4.99 3.37 -7.67
CA LYS A 107 5.71 4.64 -7.86
C LYS A 107 5.01 5.85 -7.22
N ARG A 108 3.75 5.72 -6.84
CA ARG A 108 2.91 6.81 -6.30
C ARG A 108 2.54 6.60 -4.84
N VAL A 109 2.53 5.35 -4.37
CA VAL A 109 2.03 4.97 -3.05
C VAL A 109 3.12 4.19 -2.32
N GLY A 110 3.72 4.81 -1.31
CA GLY A 110 4.55 4.11 -0.34
C GLY A 110 3.66 3.48 0.73
N SER A 111 3.96 2.23 1.10
CA SER A 111 3.21 1.51 2.13
C SER A 111 4.14 1.00 3.21
N VAL A 112 3.82 1.32 4.47
CA VAL A 112 4.50 0.76 5.64
C VAL A 112 3.55 -0.19 6.34
N PHE A 113 3.95 -1.45 6.48
CA PHE A 113 3.11 -2.47 7.11
C PHE A 113 3.21 -2.45 8.64
N GLN A 114 2.15 -2.94 9.29
CA GLN A 114 2.09 -3.03 10.76
C GLN A 114 3.26 -3.84 11.35
N ASN A 115 3.70 -4.90 10.67
CA ASN A 115 4.88 -5.67 11.06
C ASN A 115 6.05 -5.33 10.12
N PRO A 116 7.01 -4.50 10.53
CA PRO A 116 8.13 -4.11 9.66
C PRO A 116 9.00 -5.31 9.27
N LYS A 117 9.03 -6.40 10.05
CA LYS A 117 9.83 -7.58 9.72
C LYS A 117 9.40 -8.26 8.42
N SER A 118 8.13 -8.15 8.05
CA SER A 118 7.61 -8.75 6.81
C SER A 118 7.86 -7.87 5.58
N GLN A 119 8.39 -6.66 5.76
CA GLN A 119 8.62 -5.69 4.70
C GLN A 119 10.06 -5.76 4.15
N PHE A 120 11.03 -6.17 4.98
CA PHE A 120 12.44 -6.16 4.61
C PHE A 120 12.83 -7.33 3.72
N TYR A 121 13.53 -7.01 2.64
CA TYR A 121 14.08 -7.96 1.68
C TYR A 121 15.58 -8.16 1.87
N HIS A 122 16.30 -7.11 2.34
CA HIS A 122 17.74 -7.13 2.49
C HIS A 122 18.18 -7.36 3.93
N LEU A 123 19.41 -7.84 4.06
CA LEU A 123 20.04 -8.05 5.36
C LEU A 123 20.63 -6.77 5.94
N THR A 124 21.01 -5.81 5.09
CA THR A 124 21.61 -4.55 5.50
C THR A 124 20.64 -3.39 5.36
N SER A 125 20.77 -2.43 6.24
CA SER A 125 19.96 -1.21 6.20
C SER A 125 20.24 -0.34 4.97
N ASP A 126 21.46 -0.36 4.47
CA ASP A 126 21.87 0.45 3.31
C ASP A 126 21.18 -0.06 2.05
N ASP A 127 21.18 -1.37 1.83
CA ASP A 127 20.53 -1.99 0.68
C ASP A 127 19.01 -1.82 0.74
N GLU A 128 18.42 -1.90 1.95
CA GLU A 128 16.98 -1.72 2.14
C GLU A 128 16.53 -0.28 1.83
N LEU A 129 17.35 0.73 2.20
CA LEU A 129 17.04 2.15 1.92
C LEU A 129 17.02 2.50 0.43
N VAL A 130 17.74 1.75 -0.39
CA VAL A 130 17.87 2.07 -1.83
C VAL A 130 16.99 1.19 -2.72
N LEU A 131 16.46 0.10 -2.19
CA LEU A 131 15.68 -0.90 -2.93
C LEU A 131 14.58 -0.30 -3.82
N GLY A 132 13.78 0.62 -3.27
CA GLY A 132 12.69 1.26 -4.00
C GLY A 132 13.18 2.07 -5.21
N LEU A 133 14.30 2.76 -5.06
CA LEU A 133 14.91 3.55 -6.14
C LEU A 133 15.57 2.66 -7.19
N GLU A 134 16.21 1.57 -6.79
CA GLU A 134 16.78 0.57 -7.70
C GLU A 134 15.69 -0.09 -8.55
N ASN A 135 14.60 -0.51 -7.92
CA ASN A 135 13.43 -1.07 -8.60
C ASN A 135 12.76 -0.07 -9.55
N ALA A 136 12.84 1.21 -9.25
CA ALA A 136 12.38 2.29 -10.14
C ALA A 136 13.37 2.60 -11.28
N GLY A 137 14.54 1.95 -11.34
CA GLY A 137 15.57 2.17 -12.35
C GLY A 137 16.27 3.53 -12.21
N ALA A 138 16.39 4.07 -10.99
CA ALA A 138 17.09 5.34 -10.77
C ALA A 138 18.59 5.18 -10.99
N ASP A 139 19.25 6.24 -11.49
CA ASP A 139 20.70 6.28 -11.60
C ASP A 139 21.38 6.38 -10.22
N VAL A 140 22.66 5.94 -10.16
CA VAL A 140 23.44 5.88 -8.92
C VAL A 140 23.51 7.23 -8.20
N GLY A 141 23.68 8.31 -8.95
CA GLY A 141 23.79 9.67 -8.38
C GLY A 141 22.46 10.12 -7.73
N ARG A 142 21.32 9.73 -8.29
CA ARG A 142 20.01 9.98 -7.72
C ARG A 142 19.79 9.15 -6.45
N ILE A 143 20.19 7.88 -6.50
CA ILE A 143 20.08 6.95 -5.35
C ILE A 143 20.88 7.51 -4.16
N GLU A 144 22.16 7.83 -4.36
CA GLU A 144 23.03 8.35 -3.30
C GLU A 144 22.51 9.68 -2.70
N ARG A 145 22.06 10.59 -3.54
CA ARG A 145 21.48 11.86 -3.10
C ARG A 145 20.25 11.63 -2.25
N ARG A 146 19.30 10.84 -2.75
CA ARG A 146 18.03 10.61 -2.03
C ARG A 146 18.25 9.85 -0.72
N ARG A 147 19.14 8.86 -0.70
CA ARG A 147 19.55 8.15 0.52
C ARG A 147 20.08 9.14 1.55
N SER A 148 21.01 10.01 1.15
CA SER A 148 21.61 11.00 2.06
C SER A 148 20.57 11.99 2.60
N GLU A 149 19.64 12.46 1.77
CA GLU A 149 18.55 13.33 2.18
C GLU A 149 17.67 12.66 3.23
N VAL A 150 17.14 11.46 2.95
CA VAL A 150 16.25 10.72 3.84
C VAL A 150 16.93 10.40 5.17
N VAL A 151 18.18 9.95 5.14
CA VAL A 151 18.96 9.64 6.34
C VAL A 151 19.14 10.89 7.21
N SER A 152 19.37 12.05 6.58
CA SER A 152 19.52 13.32 7.28
C SER A 152 18.18 13.84 7.85
N GLU A 153 17.12 13.83 7.03
CA GLU A 153 15.78 14.30 7.41
C GLU A 153 15.19 13.50 8.57
N MET A 154 15.39 12.20 8.56
CA MET A 154 14.86 11.29 9.58
C MET A 154 15.80 11.09 10.78
N GLY A 155 17.04 11.60 10.74
CA GLY A 155 18.01 11.46 11.82
C GLY A 155 18.41 10.00 12.09
N ILE A 156 18.49 9.18 11.04
CA ILE A 156 18.75 7.73 11.14
C ILE A 156 20.19 7.33 10.79
N GLN A 157 21.16 8.25 10.81
CA GLN A 157 22.58 7.98 10.50
C GLN A 157 23.12 6.77 11.27
N ARG A 158 22.69 6.62 12.53
CA ARG A 158 23.10 5.49 13.40
C ARG A 158 22.62 4.12 12.92
N LEU A 159 21.66 4.08 11.99
CA LEU A 159 21.12 2.84 11.44
C LEU A 159 21.87 2.36 10.20
N LEU A 160 22.74 3.19 9.61
CA LEU A 160 23.53 2.82 8.45
C LEU A 160 24.51 1.69 8.78
N HIS A 161 24.83 0.88 7.77
CA HIS A 161 25.79 -0.23 7.86
C HIS A 161 25.45 -1.28 8.92
N ARG A 162 24.16 -1.44 9.22
CA ARG A 162 23.70 -2.38 10.25
C ARG A 162 22.92 -3.54 9.66
N ASP A 163 23.04 -4.66 10.32
CA ASP A 163 22.23 -5.84 10.08
C ASP A 163 20.78 -5.60 10.58
N VAL A 164 19.82 -5.64 9.67
CA VAL A 164 18.39 -5.41 9.95
C VAL A 164 17.86 -6.40 10.98
N SER A 165 18.35 -7.66 10.97
CA SER A 165 17.89 -8.68 11.93
C SER A 165 18.18 -8.30 13.38
N LYS A 166 19.28 -7.57 13.62
CA LYS A 166 19.78 -7.16 14.94
C LYS A 166 19.20 -5.83 15.44
N MET A 167 18.36 -5.16 14.63
CA MET A 167 17.72 -3.92 15.02
C MET A 167 16.56 -4.15 15.99
N SER A 168 16.35 -3.19 16.90
CA SER A 168 15.17 -3.12 17.75
C SER A 168 13.88 -2.88 16.92
N GLY A 169 12.72 -3.09 17.51
CA GLY A 169 11.44 -2.86 16.84
C GLY A 169 11.27 -1.42 16.35
N GLY A 170 11.64 -0.43 17.18
CA GLY A 170 11.57 0.98 16.81
C GLY A 170 12.56 1.36 15.70
N GLU A 171 13.78 0.81 15.71
CA GLU A 171 14.75 1.00 14.63
C GLU A 171 14.27 0.41 13.32
N LYS A 172 13.64 -0.77 13.36
CA LYS A 172 13.01 -1.39 12.20
C LYS A 172 11.86 -0.55 11.64
N GLN A 173 11.01 0.02 12.51
CA GLN A 173 9.95 0.93 12.05
C GLN A 173 10.51 2.18 11.38
N ALA A 174 11.55 2.81 11.98
CA ALA A 174 12.19 3.97 11.39
C ALA A 174 12.81 3.64 10.01
N LEU A 175 13.49 2.50 9.89
CA LEU A 175 14.05 2.04 8.63
C LEU A 175 12.97 1.75 7.59
N ALA A 176 11.90 1.04 7.96
CA ALA A 176 10.79 0.73 7.06
C ALA A 176 10.07 1.99 6.56
N PHE A 177 9.98 3.03 7.39
CA PHE A 177 9.44 4.31 6.97
C PHE A 177 10.39 5.08 6.03
N ALA A 178 11.68 4.94 6.23
CA ALA A 178 12.69 5.59 5.40
C ALA A 178 12.88 4.93 4.02
N SER A 179 12.50 3.65 3.88
CA SER A 179 12.70 2.87 2.65
C SER A 179 11.55 2.98 1.63
N VAL A 180 10.47 3.72 1.95
CA VAL A 180 9.28 3.88 1.09
C VAL A 180 9.14 5.28 0.47
#